data_1d22b95e835e7cd246201869f72b9afe
#
_entry.id   1d22b95e835e7cd246201869f72b9afe
#
_cell.length_a   1.000
_cell.length_b   1.000
_cell.length_c   1.000
_cell.angle_alpha   90.00
_cell.angle_beta   90.00
_cell.angle_gamma   90.00
#
_symmetry.space_group_name_H-M   'P 1'
#
loop_
_entity.id
_entity.type
_entity.pdbx_description
1 polymer ?
#
loop_
_entity_poly.entity_id
_entity_poly.type
_entity_poly.pdbx_seq_one_letter_code
_entity_poly.pdbx_strand_id
1 'polypeptide(L)'
;ICEDLKINAVFWNRCYEFDRVTKDKKLKEYLLSNNIEAKSFNANLLWEPWTIKNKSGNPYKVFTPFYKSGCLQSVVPRKPIKKPEKISFKKIKTNLKEHKFSHINQKDHWSNKFLKYWEVGEIAANKNFDRFLENGAKNYSTGRNFPSTENVSRLSPYLHWGEISPFEVWYQANNKMYGENKKVFLSEIGWREFSYHLLYNFPGLQEENLKSNFNSFPWEEDHILLKKWEKGLTGYPIVD
;
A
#
# COMPACT_ATOMS: atom_id res chain seq x y z
N ILE A 1 14.61 -10.03 -22.78
CA ILE A 1 15.40 -10.14 -21.51
C ILE A 1 15.40 -11.59 -21.02
N CYS A 2 14.25 -12.22 -20.75
CA CYS A 2 14.22 -13.58 -20.21
C CYS A 2 14.89 -14.60 -21.14
N GLU A 3 14.65 -14.53 -22.43
CA GLU A 3 15.29 -15.37 -23.45
C GLU A 3 16.80 -15.12 -23.55
N ASP A 4 17.21 -13.85 -23.66
CA ASP A 4 18.62 -13.45 -23.82
C ASP A 4 19.46 -13.87 -22.60
N LEU A 5 18.87 -13.80 -21.41
CA LEU A 5 19.53 -14.13 -20.17
C LEU A 5 19.33 -15.57 -19.71
N LYS A 6 18.56 -16.36 -20.46
CA LYS A 6 18.18 -17.75 -20.14
C LYS A 6 17.59 -17.86 -18.74
N ILE A 7 16.60 -17.00 -18.44
CA ILE A 7 15.90 -16.97 -17.16
C ILE A 7 14.94 -18.14 -17.06
N ASN A 8 15.02 -18.91 -15.99
CA ASN A 8 14.15 -20.08 -15.76
C ASN A 8 12.93 -19.74 -14.89
N ALA A 9 12.98 -18.67 -14.12
CA ALA A 9 11.90 -18.27 -13.22
C ALA A 9 11.83 -16.76 -13.03
N VAL A 10 10.61 -16.24 -12.88
CA VAL A 10 10.33 -14.83 -12.53
C VAL A 10 9.43 -14.79 -11.32
N PHE A 11 9.85 -14.03 -10.31
CA PHE A 11 9.13 -13.87 -9.06
C PHE A 11 8.86 -12.40 -8.78
N TRP A 12 7.64 -12.08 -8.30
CA TRP A 12 7.30 -10.70 -7.94
C TRP A 12 6.32 -10.63 -6.78
N ASN A 13 6.20 -9.46 -6.19
CA ASN A 13 5.19 -9.17 -5.18
C ASN A 13 3.87 -8.78 -5.85
N ARG A 14 2.78 -9.34 -5.35
CA ARG A 14 1.44 -9.19 -5.89
C ARG A 14 0.91 -7.77 -5.71
N CYS A 15 0.33 -7.21 -6.77
CA CYS A 15 -0.48 -5.99 -6.71
C CYS A 15 -1.96 -6.37 -6.71
N TYR A 16 -2.81 -5.45 -6.24
CA TYR A 16 -4.25 -5.73 -6.03
C TYR A 16 -5.15 -4.72 -6.75
N GLU A 17 -4.59 -3.70 -7.38
CA GLU A 17 -5.30 -2.78 -8.25
C GLU A 17 -5.67 -3.49 -9.55
N PHE A 18 -6.90 -3.26 -10.04
CA PHE A 18 -7.47 -4.00 -11.17
C PHE A 18 -6.57 -4.05 -12.41
N ASP A 19 -6.03 -2.91 -12.81
CA ASP A 19 -5.13 -2.82 -13.97
C ASP A 19 -3.84 -3.61 -13.79
N ARG A 20 -3.29 -3.59 -12.57
CA ARG A 20 -2.06 -4.32 -12.23
C ARG A 20 -2.32 -5.82 -12.14
N VAL A 21 -3.44 -6.24 -11.54
CA VAL A 21 -3.87 -7.65 -11.51
C VAL A 21 -4.03 -8.17 -12.92
N THR A 22 -4.66 -7.40 -13.81
CA THR A 22 -4.86 -7.77 -15.22
C THR A 22 -3.53 -7.92 -15.97
N LYS A 23 -2.60 -6.99 -15.76
CA LYS A 23 -1.24 -7.05 -16.36
C LYS A 23 -0.44 -8.23 -15.82
N ASP A 24 -0.45 -8.45 -14.51
CA ASP A 24 0.25 -9.55 -13.86
C ASP A 24 -0.28 -10.91 -14.34
N LYS A 25 -1.58 -11.04 -14.54
CA LYS A 25 -2.21 -12.25 -15.08
C LYS A 25 -1.70 -12.55 -16.51
N LYS A 26 -1.74 -11.55 -17.38
CA LYS A 26 -1.23 -11.68 -18.77
C LYS A 26 0.26 -12.01 -18.79
N LEU A 27 1.06 -11.35 -17.95
CA LEU A 27 2.49 -11.64 -17.84
C LEU A 27 2.75 -13.06 -17.37
N LYS A 28 2.01 -13.54 -16.38
CA LYS A 28 2.13 -14.89 -15.87
C LYS A 28 1.77 -15.93 -16.92
N GLU A 29 0.69 -15.74 -17.66
CA GLU A 29 0.27 -16.60 -18.76
C GLU A 29 1.35 -16.65 -19.84
N TYR A 30 1.91 -15.51 -20.25
CA TYR A 30 3.00 -15.43 -21.22
C TYR A 30 4.26 -16.16 -20.76
N LEU A 31 4.70 -15.96 -19.51
CA LEU A 31 5.88 -16.63 -18.98
C LEU A 31 5.71 -18.15 -18.96
N LEU A 32 4.56 -18.63 -18.49
CA LEU A 32 4.25 -20.07 -18.42
C LEU A 32 4.18 -20.70 -19.81
N SER A 33 3.61 -20.01 -20.82
CA SER A 33 3.58 -20.51 -22.19
C SER A 33 4.96 -20.59 -22.86
N ASN A 34 5.96 -19.88 -22.32
CA ASN A 34 7.35 -19.94 -22.73
C ASN A 34 8.23 -20.81 -21.80
N ASN A 35 7.62 -21.72 -21.03
CA ASN A 35 8.32 -22.59 -20.08
C ASN A 35 9.16 -21.86 -19.02
N ILE A 36 8.77 -20.65 -18.64
CA ILE A 36 9.39 -19.88 -17.56
C ILE A 36 8.49 -19.97 -16.34
N GLU A 37 9.03 -20.43 -15.22
CA GLU A 37 8.29 -20.47 -13.97
C GLU A 37 7.88 -19.05 -13.54
N ALA A 38 6.61 -18.86 -13.16
CA ALA A 38 6.08 -17.55 -12.77
C ALA A 38 5.31 -17.64 -11.45
N LYS A 39 5.84 -17.02 -10.38
CA LYS A 39 5.20 -16.99 -9.06
C LYS A 39 5.07 -15.58 -8.52
N SER A 40 3.91 -15.26 -7.97
CA SER A 40 3.68 -14.04 -7.22
C SER A 40 3.45 -14.35 -5.74
N PHE A 41 3.92 -13.46 -4.86
CA PHE A 41 3.88 -13.63 -3.43
C PHE A 41 3.12 -12.47 -2.76
N ASN A 42 2.47 -12.76 -1.63
CA ASN A 42 1.93 -11.71 -0.79
C ASN A 42 3.05 -11.07 0.03
N ALA A 43 3.32 -9.80 -0.25
CA ALA A 43 4.22 -8.96 0.54
C ALA A 43 3.55 -7.66 1.00
N ASN A 44 2.34 -7.37 0.50
CA ASN A 44 1.69 -6.08 0.64
C ASN A 44 0.50 -6.06 1.60
N LEU A 45 -0.15 -7.20 1.84
CA LEU A 45 -1.34 -7.29 2.69
C LEU A 45 -1.17 -8.31 3.81
N LEU A 46 -1.72 -8.01 4.98
CA LEU A 46 -1.78 -8.95 6.10
C LEU A 46 -2.70 -10.14 5.78
N TRP A 47 -3.81 -9.86 5.10
CA TRP A 47 -4.79 -10.85 4.65
C TRP A 47 -5.10 -10.66 3.17
N GLU A 48 -5.03 -11.74 2.41
CA GLU A 48 -5.39 -11.71 1.00
C GLU A 48 -6.90 -11.41 0.82
N PRO A 49 -7.30 -10.51 -0.10
CA PRO A 49 -8.70 -10.06 -0.20
C PRO A 49 -9.73 -11.18 -0.41
N TRP A 50 -9.35 -12.27 -1.05
CA TRP A 50 -10.23 -13.42 -1.31
C TRP A 50 -10.35 -14.36 -0.12
N THR A 51 -9.50 -14.24 0.91
CA THR A 51 -9.56 -15.07 2.10
C THR A 51 -10.52 -14.54 3.16
N ILE A 52 -10.85 -13.26 3.11
CA ILE A 52 -11.74 -12.61 4.08
C ILE A 52 -13.13 -12.46 3.50
N LYS A 53 -14.05 -13.31 3.97
CA LYS A 53 -15.44 -13.37 3.52
C LYS A 53 -16.38 -13.39 4.72
N ASN A 54 -17.60 -12.90 4.52
CA ASN A 54 -18.66 -13.00 5.52
C ASN A 54 -19.22 -14.43 5.59
N LYS A 55 -20.15 -14.67 6.52
CA LYS A 55 -20.77 -15.99 6.73
C LYS A 55 -21.50 -16.55 5.49
N SER A 56 -21.91 -15.67 4.57
CA SER A 56 -22.57 -16.04 3.31
C SER A 56 -21.57 -16.21 2.15
N GLY A 57 -20.26 -16.18 2.41
CA GLY A 57 -19.22 -16.33 1.37
C GLY A 57 -18.97 -15.06 0.53
N ASN A 58 -19.63 -13.94 0.85
CA ASN A 58 -19.50 -12.68 0.12
C ASN A 58 -18.42 -11.77 0.72
N PRO A 59 -17.82 -10.85 -0.08
CA PRO A 59 -16.93 -9.83 0.45
C PRO A 59 -17.66 -8.85 1.36
N TYR A 60 -16.95 -8.33 2.34
CA TYR A 60 -17.48 -7.28 3.22
C TYR A 60 -17.54 -5.93 2.49
N LYS A 61 -18.58 -5.14 2.79
CA LYS A 61 -18.74 -3.75 2.31
C LYS A 61 -18.68 -2.71 3.45
N VAL A 62 -18.42 -3.16 4.69
CA VAL A 62 -18.37 -2.31 5.89
C VAL A 62 -17.15 -2.69 6.72
N PHE A 63 -16.41 -1.69 7.18
CA PHE A 63 -15.13 -1.87 7.87
C PHE A 63 -15.24 -2.68 9.16
N THR A 64 -16.15 -2.32 10.05
CA THR A 64 -16.19 -2.93 11.38
C THR A 64 -16.38 -4.46 11.34
N PRO A 65 -17.35 -5.02 10.60
CA PRO A 65 -17.46 -6.46 10.47
C PRO A 65 -16.30 -7.09 9.68
N PHE A 66 -15.75 -6.40 8.67
CA PHE A 66 -14.55 -6.85 7.97
C PHE A 66 -13.39 -7.05 8.93
N TYR A 67 -13.08 -6.02 9.73
CA TYR A 67 -11.91 -6.04 10.60
C TYR A 67 -12.14 -6.96 11.82
N LYS A 68 -13.24 -6.75 12.57
CA LYS A 68 -13.48 -7.47 13.82
C LYS A 68 -13.86 -8.94 13.62
N SER A 69 -14.75 -9.23 12.67
CA SER A 69 -15.28 -10.59 12.44
C SER A 69 -14.55 -11.32 11.31
N GLY A 70 -14.05 -10.59 10.31
CA GLY A 70 -13.28 -11.15 9.23
C GLY A 70 -11.79 -11.30 9.61
N CYS A 71 -11.06 -10.21 9.69
CA CYS A 71 -9.59 -10.23 9.84
C CYS A 71 -9.14 -10.80 11.19
N LEU A 72 -9.61 -10.22 12.31
CA LEU A 72 -9.12 -10.60 13.65
C LEU A 72 -9.54 -12.00 14.12
N GLN A 73 -10.55 -12.61 13.48
CA GLN A 73 -10.99 -13.97 13.76
C GLN A 73 -10.49 -14.99 12.73
N SER A 74 -9.78 -14.54 11.71
CA SER A 74 -9.15 -15.41 10.72
C SER A 74 -7.73 -15.82 11.12
N VAL A 75 -7.00 -16.37 10.16
CA VAL A 75 -5.61 -16.77 10.38
C VAL A 75 -4.75 -15.56 10.77
N VAL A 76 -3.98 -15.71 11.83
CA VAL A 76 -3.01 -14.69 12.27
C VAL A 76 -2.04 -14.38 11.12
N PRO A 77 -1.75 -13.10 10.84
CA PRO A 77 -0.77 -12.73 9.84
C PRO A 77 0.56 -13.44 10.06
N ARG A 78 1.19 -13.92 8.99
CA ARG A 78 2.49 -14.57 9.10
C ARG A 78 3.54 -13.64 9.71
N LYS A 79 4.53 -14.23 10.36
CA LYS A 79 5.69 -13.46 10.84
C LYS A 79 6.47 -12.83 9.66
N PRO A 80 7.14 -11.69 9.88
CA PRO A 80 8.06 -11.12 8.90
C PRO A 80 9.13 -12.15 8.50
N ILE A 81 9.50 -12.16 7.24
CA ILE A 81 10.56 -13.01 6.72
C ILE A 81 11.88 -12.26 6.87
N LYS A 82 12.87 -12.91 7.44
CA LYS A 82 14.22 -12.32 7.59
C LYS A 82 14.86 -12.13 6.21
N LYS A 83 15.67 -11.08 6.10
CA LYS A 83 16.53 -10.85 4.92
C LYS A 83 17.48 -12.06 4.74
N PRO A 84 17.65 -12.57 3.52
CA PRO A 84 18.63 -13.61 3.24
C PRO A 84 20.05 -13.15 3.60
N GLU A 85 20.81 -14.01 4.26
CA GLU A 85 22.20 -13.69 4.64
C GLU A 85 23.13 -13.62 3.42
N LYS A 86 22.86 -14.47 2.41
CA LYS A 86 23.63 -14.53 1.16
C LYS A 86 22.70 -14.55 -0.03
N ILE A 87 22.99 -13.69 -1.01
CA ILE A 87 22.34 -13.69 -2.31
C ILE A 87 23.44 -13.81 -3.36
N SER A 88 23.36 -14.84 -4.21
CA SER A 88 24.27 -14.97 -5.35
C SER A 88 23.73 -14.16 -6.52
N PHE A 89 24.50 -13.21 -7.00
CA PHE A 89 24.18 -12.43 -8.18
C PHE A 89 25.01 -12.91 -9.36
N LYS A 90 24.35 -13.19 -10.47
CA LYS A 90 25.04 -13.44 -11.75
C LYS A 90 25.43 -12.10 -12.34
N LYS A 91 26.73 -11.86 -12.58
CA LYS A 91 27.18 -10.70 -13.36
C LYS A 91 26.71 -10.89 -14.80
N ILE A 92 25.86 -10.01 -15.26
CA ILE A 92 25.29 -10.02 -16.58
C ILE A 92 25.99 -8.92 -17.37
N LYS A 93 26.70 -9.30 -18.45
CA LYS A 93 27.11 -8.35 -19.48
C LYS A 93 25.92 -8.17 -20.41
N THR A 94 25.20 -7.07 -20.26
CA THR A 94 24.06 -6.80 -21.14
C THR A 94 24.41 -5.60 -22.02
N ASN A 95 24.11 -5.74 -23.32
CA ASN A 95 23.99 -4.62 -24.24
C ASN A 95 22.56 -4.03 -24.18
N LEU A 96 21.85 -4.21 -23.04
CA LEU A 96 20.58 -3.58 -22.82
C LEU A 96 20.82 -2.08 -22.97
N LYS A 97 20.34 -1.51 -24.07
CA LYS A 97 20.28 -0.06 -24.22
C LYS A 97 19.64 0.46 -22.96
N GLU A 98 20.33 1.34 -22.26
CA GLU A 98 19.75 2.03 -21.09
C GLU A 98 18.40 2.57 -21.53
N HIS A 99 17.34 1.97 -21.03
CA HIS A 99 16.02 2.60 -21.11
C HIS A 99 16.18 3.88 -20.31
N LYS A 100 16.44 4.97 -21.01
CA LYS A 100 16.51 6.28 -20.40
C LYS A 100 15.15 6.56 -19.79
N PHE A 101 15.02 6.35 -18.50
CA PHE A 101 13.94 6.90 -17.70
C PHE A 101 14.15 8.43 -17.60
N SER A 102 14.21 9.09 -18.77
CA SER A 102 14.56 10.50 -18.91
C SER A 102 13.59 11.42 -18.16
N HIS A 103 12.39 10.93 -17.86
CA HIS A 103 11.37 11.68 -17.10
C HIS A 103 11.58 11.62 -15.58
N ILE A 104 12.40 10.68 -15.07
CA ILE A 104 12.63 10.54 -13.62
C ILE A 104 13.79 11.42 -13.14
N ASN A 105 14.70 11.81 -14.02
CA ASN A 105 15.92 12.55 -13.69
C ASN A 105 15.90 14.04 -14.11
N GLN A 106 14.73 14.65 -14.23
CA GLN A 106 14.68 16.09 -14.49
C GLN A 106 15.06 16.86 -13.22
N LYS A 107 16.16 17.65 -13.29
CA LYS A 107 16.66 18.44 -12.15
C LYS A 107 15.60 19.37 -11.54
N ASP A 108 14.66 19.84 -12.33
CA ASP A 108 13.60 20.77 -11.92
C ASP A 108 12.22 20.09 -11.75
N HIS A 109 12.19 18.76 -11.57
CA HIS A 109 10.94 18.05 -11.38
C HIS A 109 10.29 18.43 -10.04
N TRP A 110 8.99 18.74 -10.06
CA TRP A 110 8.21 19.15 -8.89
C TRP A 110 8.36 18.20 -7.68
N SER A 111 8.56 16.90 -7.94
CA SER A 111 8.76 15.89 -6.90
C SER A 111 10.00 16.13 -6.03
N ASN A 112 10.99 16.87 -6.51
CA ASN A 112 12.19 17.20 -5.73
C ASN A 112 11.85 18.03 -4.47
N LYS A 113 10.70 18.73 -4.46
CA LYS A 113 10.21 19.45 -3.28
C LYS A 113 9.89 18.51 -2.12
N PHE A 114 9.46 17.28 -2.39
CA PHE A 114 9.16 16.30 -1.36
C PHE A 114 10.39 15.78 -0.64
N LEU A 115 11.56 15.75 -1.30
CA LEU A 115 12.80 15.27 -0.69
C LEU A 115 13.26 16.08 0.53
N LYS A 116 12.70 17.30 0.72
CA LYS A 116 12.92 18.08 1.94
C LYS A 116 12.17 17.51 3.16
N TYR A 117 11.10 16.73 2.92
CA TYR A 117 10.18 16.26 3.96
C TYR A 117 10.14 14.75 4.07
N TRP A 118 10.64 14.04 3.04
CA TRP A 118 10.58 12.59 2.92
C TRP A 118 11.93 12.02 2.53
N GLU A 119 12.45 11.13 3.34
CA GLU A 119 13.54 10.23 2.98
C GLU A 119 12.94 8.96 2.38
N VAL A 120 13.47 8.47 1.26
CA VAL A 120 12.99 7.25 0.59
C VAL A 120 13.83 6.04 0.97
N GLY A 121 13.26 4.86 0.87
CA GLY A 121 13.95 3.59 1.02
C GLY A 121 13.70 2.88 2.36
N GLU A 122 14.08 1.61 2.39
CA GLU A 122 13.84 0.70 3.51
C GLU A 122 14.46 1.19 4.84
N ILE A 123 15.67 1.76 4.76
CA ILE A 123 16.37 2.29 5.96
C ILE A 123 15.59 3.46 6.55
N ALA A 124 15.14 4.39 5.70
CA ALA A 124 14.37 5.55 6.13
C ALA A 124 13.00 5.15 6.70
N ALA A 125 12.34 4.18 6.07
CA ALA A 125 11.06 3.65 6.53
C ALA A 125 11.17 3.06 7.94
N ASN A 126 12.17 2.23 8.19
CA ASN A 126 12.41 1.62 9.51
C ASN A 126 12.76 2.68 10.56
N LYS A 127 13.69 3.60 10.25
CA LYS A 127 14.04 4.73 11.13
C LYS A 127 12.84 5.57 11.51
N ASN A 128 11.98 5.88 10.53
CA ASN A 128 10.77 6.65 10.77
C ASN A 128 9.77 5.88 11.66
N PHE A 129 9.64 4.58 11.48
CA PHE A 129 8.76 3.75 12.29
C PHE A 129 9.28 3.61 13.73
N ASP A 130 10.57 3.38 13.92
CA ASP A 130 11.17 3.32 15.26
C ASP A 130 10.98 4.64 16.01
N ARG A 131 11.24 5.79 15.36
CA ARG A 131 10.95 7.13 15.93
C ARG A 131 9.50 7.28 16.36
N PHE A 132 8.56 6.82 15.53
CA PHE A 132 7.14 6.85 15.87
C PHE A 132 6.84 5.98 17.09
N LEU A 133 7.36 4.76 17.15
CA LEU A 133 7.14 3.84 18.27
C LEU A 133 7.70 4.37 19.61
N GLU A 134 8.81 5.09 19.55
CA GLU A 134 9.44 5.70 20.74
C GLU A 134 8.67 6.90 21.25
N ASN A 135 8.16 7.75 20.38
CA ASN A 135 7.59 9.06 20.69
C ASN A 135 6.08 9.14 20.45
N GLY A 136 5.66 9.11 19.18
CA GLY A 136 4.29 9.38 18.75
C GLY A 136 3.27 8.33 19.19
N ALA A 137 3.69 7.08 19.29
CA ALA A 137 2.82 5.95 19.61
C ALA A 137 2.19 6.03 21.00
N LYS A 138 2.85 6.69 21.95
CA LYS A 138 2.39 6.82 23.35
C LYS A 138 1.09 7.63 23.49
N ASN A 139 0.80 8.51 22.55
CA ASN A 139 -0.42 9.32 22.54
C ASN A 139 -1.17 9.26 21.19
N TYR A 140 -1.01 8.15 20.47
CA TYR A 140 -1.52 8.01 19.10
C TYR A 140 -3.04 8.17 19.00
N SER A 141 -3.81 7.53 19.89
CA SER A 141 -5.27 7.50 19.82
C SER A 141 -5.91 8.90 19.82
N THR A 142 -5.30 9.84 20.52
CA THR A 142 -5.76 11.24 20.61
C THR A 142 -4.96 12.14 19.68
N GLY A 143 -3.63 12.06 19.73
CA GLY A 143 -2.71 12.95 19.03
C GLY A 143 -2.82 12.90 17.51
N ARG A 144 -3.25 11.76 16.95
CA ARG A 144 -3.49 11.62 15.50
C ARG A 144 -4.51 12.62 14.94
N ASN A 145 -5.38 13.15 15.77
CA ASN A 145 -6.42 14.08 15.37
C ASN A 145 -5.93 15.54 15.30
N PHE A 146 -4.69 15.80 15.73
CA PHE A 146 -4.10 17.13 15.76
C PHE A 146 -2.95 17.24 14.76
N PRO A 147 -3.14 17.93 13.61
CA PRO A 147 -2.10 18.08 12.59
C PRO A 147 -0.82 18.74 13.08
N SER A 148 -0.92 19.56 14.13
CA SER A 148 0.21 20.28 14.75
C SER A 148 1.14 19.40 15.61
N THR A 149 0.79 18.14 15.84
CA THR A 149 1.57 17.21 16.67
C THR A 149 2.20 16.09 15.85
N GLU A 150 3.36 15.62 16.29
CA GLU A 150 4.07 14.51 15.61
C GLU A 150 3.63 13.12 16.12
N ASN A 151 2.31 12.91 16.26
CA ASN A 151 1.77 11.65 16.78
C ASN A 151 1.38 10.64 15.70
N VAL A 152 1.66 10.91 14.41
CA VAL A 152 1.36 10.01 13.30
C VAL A 152 2.60 9.31 12.77
N SER A 153 2.43 8.07 12.31
CA SER A 153 3.57 7.23 11.87
C SER A 153 4.16 7.64 10.53
N ARG A 154 3.40 8.35 9.68
CA ARG A 154 3.80 8.72 8.31
C ARG A 154 4.26 7.52 7.46
N LEU A 155 3.69 6.32 7.68
CA LEU A 155 4.11 5.09 7.00
C LEU A 155 3.43 4.86 5.65
N SER A 156 2.40 5.62 5.29
CA SER A 156 1.60 5.33 4.09
C SER A 156 2.40 5.26 2.79
N PRO A 157 3.36 6.16 2.48
CA PRO A 157 4.19 6.02 1.28
C PRO A 157 5.07 4.76 1.32
N TYR A 158 5.70 4.50 2.45
CA TYR A 158 6.58 3.34 2.62
C TYR A 158 5.83 2.01 2.50
N LEU A 159 4.62 1.93 3.05
CA LEU A 159 3.75 0.76 2.89
C LEU A 159 3.23 0.60 1.45
N HIS A 160 2.96 1.72 0.76
CA HIS A 160 2.50 1.70 -0.63
C HIS A 160 3.57 1.15 -1.57
N TRP A 161 4.81 1.62 -1.42
CA TRP A 161 5.93 1.22 -2.28
C TRP A 161 6.65 -0.05 -1.81
N GLY A 162 6.25 -0.61 -0.65
CA GLY A 162 6.86 -1.81 -0.10
C GLY A 162 8.24 -1.60 0.51
N GLU A 163 8.56 -0.36 0.90
CA GLU A 163 9.81 0.00 1.59
C GLU A 163 9.79 -0.46 3.06
N ILE A 164 8.61 -0.74 3.61
CA ILE A 164 8.42 -1.47 4.87
C ILE A 164 7.29 -2.49 4.70
N SER A 165 7.46 -3.66 5.30
CA SER A 165 6.46 -4.71 5.25
C SER A 165 5.31 -4.44 6.23
N PRO A 166 4.02 -4.60 5.83
CA PRO A 166 2.90 -4.51 6.77
C PRO A 166 2.99 -5.57 7.87
N PHE A 167 3.62 -6.70 7.62
CA PHE A 167 3.87 -7.73 8.64
C PHE A 167 4.83 -7.21 9.71
N GLU A 168 5.89 -6.50 9.33
CA GLU A 168 6.83 -5.90 10.27
C GLU A 168 6.13 -4.85 11.12
N VAL A 169 5.37 -3.95 10.49
CA VAL A 169 4.59 -2.92 11.19
C VAL A 169 3.59 -3.54 12.18
N TRP A 170 2.87 -4.58 11.75
CA TRP A 170 1.90 -5.29 12.59
C TRP A 170 2.56 -5.91 13.83
N TYR A 171 3.64 -6.65 13.65
CA TYR A 171 4.31 -7.34 14.75
C TYR A 171 5.02 -6.39 15.70
N GLN A 172 5.70 -5.37 15.20
CA GLN A 172 6.36 -4.37 16.05
C GLN A 172 5.33 -3.57 16.85
N ALA A 173 4.23 -3.13 16.23
CA ALA A 173 3.16 -2.44 16.93
C ALA A 173 2.51 -3.32 18.01
N ASN A 174 2.26 -4.61 17.73
CA ASN A 174 1.73 -5.52 18.73
C ASN A 174 2.66 -5.69 19.93
N ASN A 175 3.98 -5.66 19.72
CA ASN A 175 4.98 -5.86 20.77
C ASN A 175 5.31 -4.57 21.55
N LYS A 176 5.33 -3.42 20.88
CA LYS A 176 5.82 -2.16 21.45
C LYS A 176 4.71 -1.16 21.85
N MET A 177 3.49 -1.34 21.35
CA MET A 177 2.35 -0.47 21.69
C MET A 177 1.39 -1.14 22.65
N TYR A 178 0.66 -0.35 23.45
CA TYR A 178 -0.25 -0.86 24.49
C TYR A 178 -1.59 -0.12 24.49
N GLY A 179 -2.57 -0.74 25.12
CA GLY A 179 -3.88 -0.15 25.42
C GLY A 179 -4.63 0.32 24.17
N GLU A 180 -5.28 1.46 24.29
CA GLU A 180 -6.10 2.04 23.21
C GLU A 180 -5.24 2.53 22.04
N ASN A 181 -4.07 3.07 22.28
CA ASN A 181 -3.13 3.50 21.24
C ASN A 181 -2.80 2.36 20.26
N LYS A 182 -2.53 1.16 20.79
CA LYS A 182 -2.30 -0.03 19.97
C LYS A 182 -3.55 -0.42 19.16
N LYS A 183 -4.71 -0.47 19.79
CA LYS A 183 -5.95 -0.86 19.12
C LYS A 183 -6.28 0.08 17.96
N VAL A 184 -6.19 1.39 18.19
CA VAL A 184 -6.45 2.41 17.18
C VAL A 184 -5.42 2.29 16.05
N PHE A 185 -4.13 2.19 16.35
CA PHE A 185 -3.09 2.08 15.32
C PHE A 185 -3.26 0.83 14.45
N LEU A 186 -3.49 -0.33 15.05
CA LEU A 186 -3.72 -1.58 14.31
C LEU A 186 -5.02 -1.53 13.49
N SER A 187 -6.03 -0.80 13.95
CA SER A 187 -7.24 -0.60 13.16
C SER A 187 -7.01 0.27 11.92
N GLU A 188 -6.07 1.23 11.98
CA GLU A 188 -5.69 2.00 10.78
C GLU A 188 -4.95 1.14 9.75
N ILE A 189 -4.12 0.20 10.20
CA ILE A 189 -3.59 -0.83 9.29
C ILE A 189 -4.75 -1.68 8.73
N GLY A 190 -5.75 -2.01 9.56
CA GLY A 190 -6.98 -2.67 9.12
C GLY A 190 -7.77 -1.88 8.07
N TRP A 191 -7.83 -0.55 8.16
CA TRP A 191 -8.45 0.31 7.14
C TRP A 191 -7.72 0.22 5.79
N ARG A 192 -6.38 0.15 5.82
CA ARG A 192 -5.60 -0.10 4.60
C ARG A 192 -5.97 -1.46 3.98
N GLU A 193 -6.03 -2.52 4.77
CA GLU A 193 -6.46 -3.85 4.31
C GLU A 193 -7.87 -3.82 3.71
N PHE A 194 -8.80 -3.09 4.36
CA PHE A 194 -10.17 -2.93 3.88
C PHE A 194 -10.25 -2.17 2.55
N SER A 195 -9.45 -1.14 2.37
CA SER A 195 -9.38 -0.41 1.11
C SER A 195 -8.94 -1.31 -0.04
N TYR A 196 -7.92 -2.13 0.16
CA TYR A 196 -7.51 -3.14 -0.83
C TYR A 196 -8.53 -4.26 -1.02
N HIS A 197 -9.22 -4.65 0.05
CA HIS A 197 -10.32 -5.61 -0.04
C HIS A 197 -11.46 -5.10 -0.93
N LEU A 198 -11.85 -3.83 -0.77
CA LEU A 198 -12.85 -3.21 -1.62
C LEU A 198 -12.36 -3.10 -3.07
N LEU A 199 -11.16 -2.59 -3.27
CA LEU A 199 -10.57 -2.39 -4.60
C LEU A 199 -10.49 -3.69 -5.40
N TYR A 200 -10.11 -4.79 -4.76
CA TYR A 200 -10.01 -6.10 -5.40
C TYR A 200 -11.37 -6.71 -5.72
N ASN A 201 -12.32 -6.65 -4.78
CA ASN A 201 -13.63 -7.30 -4.93
C ASN A 201 -14.65 -6.46 -5.72
N PHE A 202 -14.41 -5.15 -5.84
CA PHE A 202 -15.28 -4.19 -6.54
C PHE A 202 -14.45 -3.36 -7.52
N PRO A 203 -13.98 -3.95 -8.63
CA PRO A 203 -13.05 -3.29 -9.55
C PRO A 203 -13.60 -2.02 -10.18
N GLY A 204 -14.93 -1.89 -10.31
CA GLY A 204 -15.60 -0.66 -10.78
C GLY A 204 -15.55 0.52 -9.81
N LEU A 205 -15.06 0.32 -8.56
CA LEU A 205 -15.05 1.35 -7.52
C LEU A 205 -14.23 2.61 -7.88
N GLN A 206 -13.32 2.52 -8.83
CA GLN A 206 -12.54 3.66 -9.31
C GLN A 206 -13.39 4.64 -10.14
N GLU A 207 -14.47 4.18 -10.75
CA GLU A 207 -15.32 4.96 -11.65
C GLU A 207 -16.80 4.99 -11.21
N GLU A 208 -17.20 4.03 -10.36
CA GLU A 208 -18.58 3.85 -9.91
C GLU A 208 -18.71 3.93 -8.39
N ASN A 209 -19.86 4.37 -7.91
CA ASN A 209 -20.15 4.35 -6.46
C ASN A 209 -20.31 2.92 -5.94
N LEU A 210 -19.68 2.61 -4.81
CA LEU A 210 -19.83 1.30 -4.13
C LEU A 210 -21.30 0.95 -3.84
N LYS A 211 -22.12 1.95 -3.60
CA LYS A 211 -23.57 1.85 -3.45
C LYS A 211 -24.22 2.56 -4.62
N SER A 212 -24.84 1.81 -5.51
CA SER A 212 -25.45 2.31 -6.76
C SER A 212 -26.50 3.40 -6.58
N ASN A 213 -27.16 3.50 -5.41
CA ASN A 213 -28.09 4.59 -5.12
C ASN A 213 -27.42 5.98 -5.10
N PHE A 214 -26.10 6.06 -4.86
CA PHE A 214 -25.37 7.32 -4.97
C PHE A 214 -25.10 7.76 -6.43
N ASN A 215 -25.36 6.91 -7.41
CA ASN A 215 -25.30 7.31 -8.82
C ASN A 215 -26.39 8.32 -9.17
N SER A 216 -27.50 8.33 -8.42
CA SER A 216 -28.60 9.29 -8.58
C SER A 216 -28.44 10.53 -7.70
N PHE A 217 -27.35 10.67 -6.94
CA PHE A 217 -27.11 11.88 -6.18
C PHE A 217 -26.81 13.05 -7.12
N PRO A 218 -27.36 14.24 -6.89
CA PRO A 218 -27.15 15.41 -7.75
C PRO A 218 -25.74 15.98 -7.54
N TRP A 219 -24.75 15.33 -8.13
CA TRP A 219 -23.36 15.81 -8.13
C TRP A 219 -23.26 17.08 -8.97
N GLU A 220 -22.69 18.11 -8.40
CA GLU A 220 -22.43 19.37 -9.11
C GLU A 220 -21.00 19.38 -9.64
N GLU A 221 -20.85 19.76 -10.91
CA GLU A 221 -19.55 20.01 -11.52
C GLU A 221 -19.25 21.50 -11.50
N ASP A 222 -18.35 21.93 -10.63
CA ASP A 222 -17.89 23.33 -10.55
C ASP A 222 -16.38 23.41 -10.77
N HIS A 223 -16.00 23.77 -11.98
CA HIS A 223 -14.59 23.92 -12.37
C HIS A 223 -13.89 25.09 -11.65
N ILE A 224 -14.61 26.08 -11.14
CA ILE A 224 -14.03 27.23 -10.41
C ILE A 224 -13.66 26.76 -9.01
N LEU A 225 -14.55 26.04 -8.34
CA LEU A 225 -14.29 25.47 -7.02
C LEU A 225 -13.19 24.40 -7.09
N LEU A 226 -13.18 23.56 -8.12
CA LEU A 226 -12.12 22.58 -8.34
C LEU A 226 -10.75 23.27 -8.45
N LYS A 227 -10.64 24.33 -9.26
CA LYS A 227 -9.39 25.09 -9.38
C LYS A 227 -8.96 25.80 -8.10
N LYS A 228 -9.91 26.27 -7.28
CA LYS A 228 -9.59 26.80 -5.95
C LYS A 228 -9.02 25.71 -5.03
N TRP A 229 -9.63 24.51 -5.05
CA TRP A 229 -9.15 23.37 -4.29
C TRP A 229 -7.74 22.93 -4.74
N GLU A 230 -7.49 22.81 -6.03
CA GLU A 230 -6.17 22.49 -6.61
C GLU A 230 -5.08 23.49 -6.19
N LYS A 231 -5.44 24.74 -5.94
CA LYS A 231 -4.52 25.83 -5.60
C LYS A 231 -4.39 26.09 -4.11
N GLY A 232 -5.15 25.40 -3.25
CA GLY A 232 -5.21 25.69 -1.83
C GLY A 232 -5.84 27.07 -1.56
N LEU A 233 -6.94 27.40 -2.21
CA LEU A 233 -7.64 28.67 -2.15
C LEU A 233 -9.14 28.48 -1.87
N THR A 234 -9.49 27.44 -1.14
CA THR A 234 -10.88 27.16 -0.76
C THR A 234 -11.40 28.09 0.34
N GLY A 235 -10.50 28.65 1.12
CA GLY A 235 -10.81 29.47 2.31
C GLY A 235 -11.02 28.63 3.58
N TYR A 236 -10.78 27.33 3.52
CA TYR A 236 -10.78 26.42 4.66
C TYR A 236 -9.33 26.05 5.03
N PRO A 237 -8.74 26.62 6.10
CA PRO A 237 -7.32 26.45 6.41
C PRO A 237 -6.83 25.00 6.50
N ILE A 238 -7.70 24.05 6.86
CA ILE A 238 -7.34 22.64 6.94
C ILE A 238 -7.36 21.95 5.58
N VAL A 239 -8.03 22.55 4.59
CA VAL A 239 -8.06 22.05 3.20
C VAL A 239 -6.95 22.67 2.38
N ASP A 240 -6.67 23.95 2.60
CA ASP A 240 -5.66 24.79 1.93
C ASP A 240 -4.25 24.52 2.47
#